data_74f3fd39a3dcaa3b7bd1274b16e4a166
#
_entry.id   74f3fd39a3dcaa3b7bd1274b16e4a166
#
_cell.length_a   1.000
_cell.length_b   1.000
_cell.length_c   1.000
_cell.angle_alpha   90.00
_cell.angle_beta   90.00
_cell.angle_gamma   90.00
#
_symmetry.space_group_name_H-M   'P 1'
#
loop_
_entity.id
_entity.type
_entity.pdbx_description
1 polymer ?
#
loop_
_entity_poly.entity_id
_entity_poly.type
_entity_poly.pdbx_seq_one_letter_code
_entity_poly.pdbx_strand_id
1 'polypeptide(L)'
;MTHAKLVSLAVAWLRRYRCGVVLSEQACVSGEMPDAIGWKKACHSVLVECKLSRPDFLADREKPFRQKPESGVGCERYYLAPRGLIRVEELRPGWGLLEVCGREIEKAKPSAKNLRTPIGFGYEMNLLLASLRRVEVRIEPQSITDFLKWKNRMAEYNRGTLPEGIVSTENEANLFLEPIAGD
;
A
#
# COMPACT_ATOMS: atom_id res chain seq x y z
N MET A 1 -4.65 0.95 -21.68
CA MET A 1 -4.28 0.55 -20.30
C MET A 1 -5.55 0.55 -19.46
N THR A 2 -5.73 -0.43 -18.56
CA THR A 2 -6.90 -0.49 -17.64
C THR A 2 -6.56 0.13 -16.28
N HIS A 3 -7.59 0.51 -15.49
CA HIS A 3 -7.40 1.03 -14.13
C HIS A 3 -6.67 0.00 -13.25
N ALA A 4 -7.12 -1.25 -13.23
CA ALA A 4 -6.47 -2.32 -12.46
C ALA A 4 -4.98 -2.50 -12.81
N LYS A 5 -4.62 -2.33 -14.09
CA LYS A 5 -3.21 -2.35 -14.50
C LYS A 5 -2.43 -1.17 -13.95
N LEU A 6 -3.04 0.01 -13.93
CA LEU A 6 -2.41 1.22 -13.38
C LEU A 6 -2.21 1.10 -11.87
N VAL A 7 -3.21 0.58 -11.15
CA VAL A 7 -3.11 0.27 -9.71
C VAL A 7 -1.99 -0.75 -9.44
N SER A 8 -1.89 -1.80 -10.25
CA SER A 8 -0.79 -2.78 -10.12
C SER A 8 0.59 -2.13 -10.30
N LEU A 9 0.71 -1.17 -11.22
CA LEU A 9 1.94 -0.40 -11.42
C LEU A 9 2.23 0.52 -10.22
N ALA A 10 1.21 1.16 -9.64
CA ALA A 10 1.34 1.97 -8.43
C ALA A 10 1.86 1.14 -7.25
N VAL A 11 1.29 -0.05 -7.02
CA VAL A 11 1.74 -0.98 -5.98
C VAL A 11 3.20 -1.39 -6.19
N ALA A 12 3.57 -1.77 -7.41
CA ALA A 12 4.94 -2.15 -7.73
C ALA A 12 5.92 -0.96 -7.54
N TRP A 13 5.51 0.24 -7.90
CA TRP A 13 6.30 1.44 -7.70
C TRP A 13 6.48 1.76 -6.20
N LEU A 14 5.43 1.69 -5.39
CA LEU A 14 5.49 1.90 -3.94
C LEU A 14 6.46 0.93 -3.27
N ARG A 15 6.45 -0.35 -3.65
CA ARG A 15 7.41 -1.34 -3.15
C ARG A 15 8.86 -0.96 -3.50
N ARG A 16 9.13 -0.60 -4.76
CA ARG A 16 10.44 -0.08 -5.19
C ARG A 16 10.81 1.24 -4.47
N TYR A 17 9.82 2.06 -4.13
CA TYR A 17 9.99 3.29 -3.35
C TYR A 17 10.18 3.02 -1.85
N ARG A 18 10.48 1.75 -1.48
CA ARG A 18 10.79 1.25 -0.12
C ARG A 18 9.60 1.28 0.85
N CYS A 19 8.39 1.16 0.39
CA CYS A 19 7.24 0.91 1.25
C CYS A 19 7.20 -0.58 1.61
N GLY A 20 7.36 -0.90 2.90
CA GLY A 20 7.33 -2.28 3.41
C GLY A 20 5.92 -2.84 3.49
N VAL A 21 4.92 -1.99 3.72
CA VAL A 21 3.49 -2.32 3.68
C VAL A 21 2.86 -1.52 2.56
N VAL A 22 2.06 -2.16 1.72
CA VAL A 22 1.31 -1.50 0.64
C VAL A 22 -0.09 -2.08 0.60
N LEU A 23 -1.10 -1.21 0.64
CA LEU A 23 -2.51 -1.54 0.45
C LEU A 23 -3.02 -0.89 -0.83
N SER A 24 -4.00 -1.52 -1.47
CA SER A 24 -4.69 -0.97 -2.65
C SER A 24 -6.19 -1.12 -2.52
N GLU A 25 -6.92 -0.14 -3.05
CA GLU A 25 -8.39 -0.13 -3.16
C GLU A 25 -9.10 -0.45 -1.83
N GLN A 26 -8.58 0.08 -0.72
CA GLN A 26 -9.15 -0.10 0.61
C GLN A 26 -9.86 1.18 1.04
N ALA A 27 -11.15 1.03 1.42
CA ALA A 27 -11.94 2.14 1.91
C ALA A 27 -11.42 2.63 3.28
N CYS A 28 -11.23 3.93 3.39
CA CYS A 28 -10.87 4.62 4.62
C CYS A 28 -12.12 5.20 5.29
N VAL A 29 -12.09 5.35 6.61
CA VAL A 29 -13.18 5.98 7.38
C VAL A 29 -13.40 7.46 7.02
N SER A 30 -12.44 8.11 6.36
CA SER A 30 -12.58 9.46 5.81
C SER A 30 -13.48 9.52 4.56
N GLY A 31 -13.93 8.37 4.05
CA GLY A 31 -14.59 8.25 2.74
C GLY A 31 -13.62 8.22 1.56
N GLU A 32 -12.31 8.40 1.78
CA GLU A 32 -11.29 8.22 0.76
C GLU A 32 -11.04 6.73 0.53
N MET A 33 -10.90 6.33 -0.73
CA MET A 33 -10.49 4.99 -1.11
C MET A 33 -9.23 5.12 -1.98
N PRO A 34 -8.06 5.09 -1.36
CA PRO A 34 -6.80 5.17 -2.09
C PRO A 34 -6.66 4.06 -3.12
N ASP A 35 -6.28 4.40 -4.35
CA ASP A 35 -5.93 3.39 -5.35
C ASP A 35 -4.73 2.57 -4.89
N ALA A 36 -3.72 3.23 -4.31
CA ALA A 36 -2.64 2.57 -3.59
C ALA A 36 -2.06 3.49 -2.50
N ILE A 37 -1.75 2.91 -1.35
CA ILE A 37 -1.04 3.61 -0.26
C ILE A 37 0.02 2.69 0.33
N GLY A 38 1.20 3.22 0.62
CA GLY A 38 2.30 2.45 1.20
C GLY A 38 2.98 3.18 2.34
N TRP A 39 3.58 2.42 3.27
CA TRP A 39 4.29 2.95 4.43
C TRP A 39 5.76 2.57 4.41
N LYS A 40 6.61 3.57 4.60
CA LYS A 40 8.05 3.46 4.85
C LYS A 40 8.34 3.42 6.35
N LYS A 41 9.64 3.39 6.72
CA LYS A 41 10.08 3.58 8.10
C LYS A 41 9.53 4.88 8.69
N ALA A 42 9.42 4.93 10.02
CA ALA A 42 8.88 6.06 10.79
C ALA A 42 7.45 6.45 10.39
N CYS A 43 6.62 5.48 10.02
CA CYS A 43 5.22 5.68 9.63
C CYS A 43 5.02 6.69 8.50
N HIS A 44 6.03 6.89 7.65
CA HIS A 44 5.93 7.81 6.52
C HIS A 44 5.13 7.16 5.38
N SER A 45 3.95 7.69 5.12
CA SER A 45 3.01 7.15 4.13
C SER A 45 3.14 7.85 2.77
N VAL A 46 2.87 7.10 1.72
CA VAL A 46 2.89 7.56 0.34
C VAL A 46 1.61 7.12 -0.34
N LEU A 47 0.77 8.08 -0.72
CA LEU A 47 -0.47 7.86 -1.45
C LEU A 47 -0.21 7.98 -2.95
N VAL A 48 -0.81 7.08 -3.73
CA VAL A 48 -0.84 7.14 -5.19
C VAL A 48 -2.28 7.01 -5.68
N GLU A 49 -2.76 8.01 -6.40
CA GLU A 49 -4.05 8.05 -7.07
C GLU A 49 -3.87 7.85 -8.58
N CYS A 50 -4.54 6.86 -9.14
CA CYS A 50 -4.44 6.47 -10.55
C CYS A 50 -5.47 7.22 -11.39
N LYS A 51 -5.04 7.83 -12.50
CA LYS A 51 -5.93 8.56 -13.41
C LYS A 51 -5.71 8.12 -14.85
N LEU A 52 -6.78 7.66 -15.50
CA LEU A 52 -6.74 7.19 -16.89
C LEU A 52 -7.26 8.21 -17.90
N SER A 53 -8.00 9.20 -17.45
CA SER A 53 -8.58 10.21 -18.31
C SER A 53 -8.59 11.60 -17.67
N ARG A 54 -8.67 12.62 -18.51
CA ARG A 54 -8.80 14.02 -18.07
C ARG A 54 -10.06 14.26 -17.22
N PRO A 55 -11.25 13.79 -17.62
CA PRO A 55 -12.45 13.94 -16.79
C PRO A 55 -12.30 13.32 -15.40
N ASP A 56 -11.70 12.12 -15.28
CA ASP A 56 -11.46 11.45 -14.02
C ASP A 56 -10.50 12.27 -13.12
N PHE A 57 -9.42 12.81 -13.67
CA PHE A 57 -8.51 13.70 -12.94
C PHE A 57 -9.23 14.96 -12.45
N LEU A 58 -10.05 15.59 -13.28
CA LEU A 58 -10.75 16.80 -12.90
C LEU A 58 -11.83 16.53 -11.85
N ALA A 59 -12.58 15.44 -11.96
CA ALA A 59 -13.58 15.03 -10.99
C ALA A 59 -12.98 14.73 -9.60
N ASP A 60 -11.74 14.26 -9.53
CA ASP A 60 -11.04 14.03 -8.25
C ASP A 60 -10.91 15.31 -7.41
N ARG A 61 -10.80 16.47 -8.05
CA ARG A 61 -10.65 17.76 -7.37
C ARG A 61 -11.86 18.15 -6.53
N GLU A 62 -13.04 17.64 -6.90
CA GLU A 62 -14.32 17.96 -6.22
C GLU A 62 -14.60 17.06 -5.02
N LYS A 63 -13.79 16.03 -4.81
CA LYS A 63 -13.97 15.13 -3.66
C LYS A 63 -13.76 15.87 -2.33
N PRO A 64 -14.60 15.64 -1.29
CA PRO A 64 -14.53 16.37 -0.03
C PRO A 64 -13.15 16.35 0.65
N PHE A 65 -12.49 15.20 0.65
CA PHE A 65 -11.14 15.02 1.23
C PHE A 65 -10.02 15.67 0.37
N ARG A 66 -10.34 16.09 -0.85
CA ARG A 66 -9.44 16.93 -1.68
C ARG A 66 -9.65 18.41 -1.40
N GLN A 67 -10.87 18.80 -1.08
CA GLN A 67 -11.19 20.20 -0.72
C GLN A 67 -10.72 20.52 0.70
N LYS A 68 -10.67 19.50 1.59
CA LYS A 68 -10.15 19.60 2.96
C LYS A 68 -8.84 18.78 3.08
N PRO A 69 -7.69 19.35 2.70
CA PRO A 69 -6.41 18.61 2.66
C PRO A 69 -6.01 18.01 4.02
N GLU A 70 -6.49 18.61 5.12
CA GLU A 70 -6.27 18.14 6.47
C GLU A 70 -6.93 16.79 6.77
N SER A 71 -7.99 16.44 6.06
CA SER A 71 -8.69 15.15 6.21
C SER A 71 -8.17 14.05 5.29
N GLY A 72 -7.23 14.35 4.41
CA GLY A 72 -6.65 13.38 3.48
C GLY A 72 -5.54 12.54 4.10
N VAL A 73 -5.32 11.34 3.56
CA VAL A 73 -4.21 10.44 3.94
C VAL A 73 -2.96 10.68 3.09
N GLY A 74 -1.82 10.18 3.54
CA GLY A 74 -0.53 10.28 2.84
C GLY A 74 0.33 11.47 3.25
N CYS A 75 1.58 11.19 3.72
CA CYS A 75 2.62 12.21 3.92
C CYS A 75 3.11 12.75 2.57
N GLU A 76 3.30 11.86 1.59
CA GLU A 76 3.51 12.19 0.19
C GLU A 76 2.27 11.78 -0.61
N ARG A 77 1.87 12.59 -1.58
CA ARG A 77 0.68 12.32 -2.41
C ARG A 77 1.01 12.50 -3.87
N TYR A 78 0.74 11.48 -4.66
CA TYR A 78 1.03 11.46 -6.09
C TYR A 78 -0.20 11.11 -6.91
N TYR A 79 -0.33 11.73 -8.07
CA TYR A 79 -1.10 11.16 -9.16
C TYR A 79 -0.19 10.27 -10.00
N LEU A 80 -0.71 9.13 -10.46
CA LEU A 80 -0.09 8.28 -11.46
C LEU A 80 -0.99 8.25 -12.70
N ALA A 81 -0.46 8.65 -13.85
CA ALA A 81 -1.20 8.75 -15.09
C ALA A 81 -0.35 8.36 -16.31
N PRO A 82 -0.95 8.06 -17.45
CA PRO A 82 -0.23 8.02 -18.72
C PRO A 82 0.48 9.34 -18.97
N ARG A 83 1.65 9.28 -19.59
CA ARG A 83 2.47 10.45 -19.88
C ARG A 83 1.68 11.53 -20.64
N GLY A 84 1.79 12.77 -20.18
CA GLY A 84 1.14 13.94 -20.78
C GLY A 84 -0.36 14.06 -20.49
N LEU A 85 -0.96 13.15 -19.72
CA LEU A 85 -2.38 13.23 -19.35
C LEU A 85 -2.64 14.41 -18.39
N ILE A 86 -1.74 14.62 -17.43
CA ILE A 86 -1.83 15.66 -16.39
C ILE A 86 -0.66 16.61 -16.57
N ARG A 87 -0.92 17.90 -16.58
CA ARG A 87 0.14 18.91 -16.59
C ARG A 87 0.55 19.26 -15.16
N VAL A 88 1.84 19.52 -14.96
CA VAL A 88 2.39 19.80 -13.61
C VAL A 88 1.74 21.02 -12.97
N GLU A 89 1.34 22.02 -13.77
CA GLU A 89 0.71 23.26 -13.34
C GLU A 89 -0.72 23.05 -12.81
N GLU A 90 -1.35 21.93 -13.18
CA GLU A 90 -2.71 21.59 -12.77
C GLU A 90 -2.77 20.84 -11.43
N LEU A 91 -1.61 20.45 -10.92
CA LEU A 91 -1.55 19.70 -9.66
C LEU A 91 -1.94 20.59 -8.49
N ARG A 92 -2.60 19.98 -7.53
CA ARG A 92 -2.85 20.62 -6.23
C ARG A 92 -1.52 20.96 -5.52
N PRO A 93 -1.50 22.00 -4.70
CA PRO A 93 -0.32 22.31 -3.90
C PRO A 93 0.19 21.09 -3.13
N GLY A 94 1.47 20.84 -3.21
CA GLY A 94 2.13 19.72 -2.53
C GLY A 94 2.03 18.36 -3.24
N TRP A 95 1.11 18.16 -4.19
CA TRP A 95 0.99 16.90 -4.94
C TRP A 95 2.11 16.73 -5.95
N GLY A 96 2.58 15.49 -6.09
CA GLY A 96 3.51 15.07 -7.11
C GLY A 96 2.82 14.39 -8.30
N LEU A 97 3.59 14.14 -9.35
CA LEU A 97 3.17 13.45 -10.55
C LEU A 97 4.13 12.33 -10.90
N LEU A 98 3.55 11.17 -11.11
CA LEU A 98 4.18 9.99 -11.68
C LEU A 98 3.57 9.75 -13.06
N GLU A 99 4.41 9.51 -14.05
CA GLU A 99 3.98 9.25 -15.41
C GLU A 99 4.40 7.86 -15.85
N VAL A 100 3.47 7.15 -16.49
CA VAL A 100 3.77 5.87 -17.13
C VAL A 100 4.36 6.11 -18.50
N CYS A 101 5.62 5.72 -18.69
CA CYS A 101 6.38 5.81 -19.92
C CYS A 101 6.71 4.40 -20.41
N GLY A 102 5.87 3.84 -21.26
CA GLY A 102 6.01 2.44 -21.69
C GLY A 102 5.84 1.45 -20.52
N ARG A 103 6.93 0.84 -20.06
CA ARG A 103 6.94 -0.09 -18.90
C ARG A 103 7.48 0.54 -17.63
N GLU A 104 7.94 1.75 -17.68
CA GLU A 104 8.56 2.47 -16.58
C GLU A 104 7.64 3.54 -16.01
N ILE A 105 7.92 3.93 -14.76
CA ILE A 105 7.27 5.05 -14.10
C ILE A 105 8.33 6.11 -13.83
N GLU A 106 8.14 7.26 -14.44
CA GLU A 106 8.97 8.44 -14.24
C GLU A 106 8.32 9.37 -13.21
N LYS A 107 9.13 10.00 -12.37
CA LYS A 107 8.68 11.02 -11.44
C LYS A 107 8.80 12.39 -12.09
N ALA A 108 7.73 12.85 -12.72
CA ALA A 108 7.67 14.15 -13.40
C ALA A 108 7.73 15.32 -12.39
N LYS A 109 7.11 15.15 -11.20
CA LYS A 109 7.18 16.13 -10.12
C LYS A 109 7.22 15.43 -8.77
N PRO A 110 8.13 15.81 -7.83
CA PRO A 110 8.09 15.30 -6.46
C PRO A 110 6.89 15.87 -5.69
N SER A 111 6.35 15.06 -4.74
CA SER A 111 5.39 15.51 -3.75
C SER A 111 6.10 16.26 -2.61
N ALA A 112 5.39 17.14 -1.92
CA ALA A 112 5.78 17.57 -0.57
C ALA A 112 5.77 16.35 0.37
N LYS A 113 6.61 16.40 1.43
CA LYS A 113 6.82 15.23 2.30
C LYS A 113 5.99 15.20 3.58
N ASN A 114 5.28 16.27 3.90
CA ASN A 114 4.59 16.41 5.19
C ASN A 114 3.15 16.91 5.00
N LEU A 115 2.40 16.28 4.10
CA LEU A 115 1.02 16.66 3.82
C LEU A 115 0.03 16.07 4.84
N ARG A 116 0.42 14.99 5.52
CA ARG A 116 -0.45 14.33 6.50
C ARG A 116 -0.58 15.14 7.78
N THR A 117 -1.78 15.23 8.29
CA THR A 117 -2.12 15.84 9.58
C THR A 117 -2.31 14.77 10.66
N PRO A 118 -2.47 15.13 11.94
CA PRO A 118 -2.84 14.20 12.99
C PRO A 118 -4.16 13.45 12.70
N ILE A 119 -5.14 14.12 12.10
CA ILE A 119 -6.42 13.51 11.67
C ILE A 119 -6.16 12.46 10.58
N GLY A 120 -5.40 12.82 9.55
CA GLY A 120 -5.01 11.90 8.48
C GLY A 120 -4.22 10.70 9.00
N PHE A 121 -3.39 10.87 10.04
CA PHE A 121 -2.72 9.75 10.71
C PHE A 121 -3.71 8.79 11.36
N GLY A 122 -4.73 9.31 12.05
CA GLY A 122 -5.79 8.49 12.65
C GLY A 122 -6.55 7.67 11.60
N TYR A 123 -6.81 8.26 10.42
CA TYR A 123 -7.45 7.57 9.30
C TYR A 123 -6.56 6.46 8.73
N GLU A 124 -5.26 6.70 8.57
CA GLU A 124 -4.31 5.67 8.14
C GLU A 124 -4.19 4.53 9.15
N MET A 125 -4.19 4.83 10.44
CA MET A 125 -4.18 3.81 11.49
C MET A 125 -5.42 2.92 11.40
N ASN A 126 -6.62 3.51 11.25
CA ASN A 126 -7.86 2.77 11.04
C ASN A 126 -7.78 1.86 9.80
N LEU A 127 -7.21 2.35 8.70
CA LEU A 127 -7.02 1.58 7.48
C LEU A 127 -6.13 0.35 7.71
N LEU A 128 -5.01 0.52 8.42
CA LEU A 128 -4.09 -0.57 8.76
C LEU A 128 -4.77 -1.59 9.70
N LEU A 129 -5.45 -1.12 10.75
CA LEU A 129 -6.15 -1.99 11.69
C LEU A 129 -7.28 -2.79 11.00
N ALA A 130 -8.04 -2.14 10.12
CA ALA A 130 -9.06 -2.83 9.32
C ALA A 130 -8.46 -3.89 8.39
N SER A 131 -7.27 -3.66 7.87
CA SER A 131 -6.55 -4.62 7.04
C SER A 131 -6.02 -5.80 7.85
N LEU A 132 -5.48 -5.55 9.04
CA LEU A 132 -5.03 -6.59 9.97
C LEU A 132 -6.19 -7.47 10.43
N ARG A 133 -7.33 -6.90 10.80
CA ARG A 133 -8.54 -7.65 11.16
C ARG A 133 -9.01 -8.57 10.05
N ARG A 134 -8.91 -8.14 8.79
CA ARG A 134 -9.25 -9.00 7.64
C ARG A 134 -8.30 -10.19 7.48
N VAL A 135 -7.03 -10.03 7.79
CA VAL A 135 -6.05 -11.11 7.82
C VAL A 135 -6.40 -12.07 8.97
N GLU A 136 -6.68 -11.56 10.15
CA GLU A 136 -7.08 -12.32 11.33
C GLU A 136 -8.32 -13.19 11.07
N VAL A 137 -9.38 -12.61 10.54
CA VAL A 137 -10.61 -13.33 10.17
C VAL A 137 -10.37 -14.41 9.10
N ARG A 138 -9.40 -14.23 8.22
CA ARG A 138 -9.04 -15.25 7.22
C ARG A 138 -8.14 -16.35 7.79
N ILE A 139 -7.53 -16.10 8.93
CA ILE A 139 -6.58 -17.01 9.58
C ILE A 139 -7.25 -17.76 10.74
N GLU A 140 -8.41 -17.34 11.23
CA GLU A 140 -9.15 -18.10 12.24
C GLU A 140 -9.88 -19.33 11.68
N PRO A 141 -9.85 -20.45 12.38
CA PRO A 141 -9.17 -20.75 13.65
C PRO A 141 -7.79 -21.36 13.43
N GLN A 142 -6.85 -20.61 12.94
CA GLN A 142 -5.59 -21.19 12.51
C GLN A 142 -4.66 -21.37 13.71
N SER A 143 -4.41 -22.63 14.00
CA SER A 143 -3.28 -23.01 14.83
C SER A 143 -1.96 -22.62 14.14
N ILE A 144 -0.89 -22.47 14.90
CA ILE A 144 0.47 -22.33 14.37
C ILE A 144 0.77 -23.40 13.32
N THR A 145 0.23 -24.61 13.52
CA THR A 145 0.33 -25.73 12.57
C THR A 145 -0.29 -25.40 11.21
N ASP A 146 -1.43 -24.71 11.16
CA ASP A 146 -2.06 -24.35 9.86
C ASP A 146 -1.32 -23.22 9.16
N PHE A 147 -0.76 -22.28 9.90
CA PHE A 147 0.14 -21.27 9.36
C PHE A 147 1.41 -21.90 8.76
N LEU A 148 2.01 -22.87 9.44
CA LEU A 148 3.17 -23.60 8.93
C LEU A 148 2.83 -24.43 7.70
N LYS A 149 1.67 -25.11 7.66
CA LYS A 149 1.17 -25.81 6.48
C LYS A 149 0.95 -24.87 5.29
N TRP A 150 0.40 -23.67 5.54
CA TRP A 150 0.24 -22.65 4.51
C TRP A 150 1.60 -22.14 4.00
N LYS A 151 2.52 -21.84 4.91
CA LYS A 151 3.90 -21.43 4.61
C LYS A 151 4.61 -22.47 3.74
N ASN A 152 4.47 -23.76 4.07
CA ASN A 152 5.06 -24.86 3.31
C ASN A 152 4.46 -24.97 1.91
N ARG A 153 3.13 -24.89 1.81
CA ARG A 153 2.44 -24.89 0.53
C ARG A 153 2.87 -23.74 -0.37
N MET A 154 3.09 -22.55 0.20
CA MET A 154 3.63 -21.41 -0.54
C MET A 154 5.07 -21.60 -0.98
N ALA A 155 5.89 -22.29 -0.18
CA ALA A 155 7.26 -22.66 -0.55
C ALA A 155 7.31 -23.65 -1.71
N GLU A 156 6.40 -24.63 -1.73
CA GLU A 156 6.24 -25.57 -2.85
C GLU A 156 5.86 -24.85 -4.16
N TYR A 157 4.94 -23.89 -4.07
CA TYR A 157 4.56 -23.03 -5.21
C TYR A 157 5.74 -22.22 -5.76
N ASN A 158 6.68 -21.82 -4.91
CA ASN A 158 7.89 -21.09 -5.28
C ASN A 158 9.07 -22.05 -5.65
N ARG A 159 8.78 -23.28 -6.10
CA ARG A 159 9.78 -24.30 -6.47
C ARG A 159 10.68 -24.74 -5.32
N GLY A 160 10.16 -24.77 -4.10
CA GLY A 160 10.88 -25.26 -2.93
C GLY A 160 11.94 -24.29 -2.37
N THR A 161 12.07 -23.10 -2.91
CA THR A 161 12.96 -22.07 -2.32
C THR A 161 12.20 -21.27 -1.26
N LEU A 162 12.59 -21.45 -0.01
CA LEU A 162 12.13 -20.58 1.07
C LEU A 162 12.81 -19.21 0.92
N PRO A 163 12.09 -18.09 1.19
CA PRO A 163 12.72 -16.78 1.27
C PRO A 163 13.88 -16.78 2.27
N GLU A 164 14.92 -16.01 1.98
CA GLU A 164 16.11 -15.88 2.83
C GLU A 164 15.71 -15.51 4.26
N GLY A 165 16.14 -16.30 5.25
CA GLY A 165 15.78 -16.14 6.66
C GLY A 165 14.60 -17.00 7.15
N ILE A 166 14.05 -17.87 6.31
CA ILE A 166 13.01 -18.82 6.69
C ILE A 166 13.59 -20.24 6.62
N VAL A 167 13.75 -20.87 7.77
CA VAL A 167 14.30 -22.24 7.91
C VAL A 167 13.20 -23.29 7.67
N SER A 168 13.54 -24.46 7.15
CA SER A 168 12.60 -25.53 6.87
C SER A 168 12.05 -26.16 8.15
N THR A 169 10.91 -26.63 8.12
CA THR A 169 9.75 -26.61 8.96
C THR A 169 9.57 -27.71 9.99
N GLU A 170 10.27 -28.79 9.94
CA GLU A 170 10.09 -29.83 10.97
C GLU A 170 10.68 -29.43 12.31
N ASN A 171 11.79 -28.71 12.30
CA ASN A 171 12.42 -28.20 13.52
C ASN A 171 11.74 -26.94 14.09
N GLU A 172 11.13 -26.09 13.25
CA GLU A 172 10.44 -24.89 13.72
C GLU A 172 9.08 -25.20 14.36
N ALA A 173 8.36 -26.22 13.88
CA ALA A 173 7.13 -26.67 14.52
C ALA A 173 7.37 -27.11 15.97
N ASN A 174 8.51 -27.73 16.24
CA ASN A 174 8.91 -28.14 17.58
C ASN A 174 9.33 -26.97 18.47
N LEU A 175 9.96 -25.94 17.92
CA LEU A 175 10.35 -24.72 18.64
C LEU A 175 9.15 -23.95 19.23
N PHE A 176 8.00 -24.01 18.57
CA PHE A 176 6.77 -23.37 19.06
C PHE A 176 5.93 -24.28 19.98
N LEU A 177 6.23 -25.58 20.01
CA LEU A 177 5.51 -26.57 20.83
C LEU A 177 6.27 -26.95 22.12
N GLU A 178 7.55 -26.61 22.23
CA GLU A 178 8.29 -26.78 23.48
C GLU A 178 7.83 -25.73 24.50
N PRO A 179 7.38 -26.14 25.69
CA PRO A 179 7.10 -25.17 26.74
C PRO A 179 8.39 -24.43 27.07
N ILE A 180 8.32 -23.09 27.10
CA ILE A 180 9.40 -22.26 27.59
C ILE A 180 9.70 -22.79 29.01
N ALA A 181 10.86 -23.42 29.18
CA ALA A 181 11.31 -23.85 30.49
C ALA A 181 11.41 -22.57 31.34
N GLY A 182 10.48 -22.43 32.26
CA GLY A 182 10.48 -21.33 33.21
C GLY A 182 11.67 -21.51 34.16
N ASP A 183 12.45 -20.47 34.30
CA ASP A 183 13.32 -20.27 35.47
C ASP A 183 12.48 -19.92 36.71
#